data_224274a7eac6659b23a944f79f3e581e
#
_entry.id   224274a7eac6659b23a944f79f3e581e
#
_cell.length_a   1.000
_cell.length_b   1.000
_cell.length_c   1.000
_cell.angle_alpha   90.00
_cell.angle_beta   90.00
_cell.angle_gamma   90.00
#
_symmetry.space_group_name_H-M   'P 1'
#
loop_
_entity.id
_entity.type
_entity.pdbx_description
1 polymer ?
#
loop_
_entity_poly.entity_id
_entity_poly.type
_entity_poly.pdbx_seq_one_letter_code
_entity_poly.pdbx_strand_id
1 'polypeptide(L)'
;MKVAPMLHIHRSNHVEALAEQLAHLLRDDPLPDPMTPEQVAVPGRGIERWLSHTLARHLHATANIAWPFPGLAIERTLAELLGETADASAWQADRLAWAVLAALPARLHEEAFAPLRSWLHVAGPDASEGVVDRRQFQLAHKIADVFDRYATWRPDLALAWDHGASHLTRPGQPPTELQEADRWQPELWRDVRARVQAEPLYLRLARLERHLHAGLDTPAASTPKRLILFSISTLPELHLRAVQALAQRIAVHLFVLTPSQELWTHVRRRADIARQLQRSGEGATAEALLLEEGNPLLASLGRLGRDFQQLLEDAAGQGPEPRFIDPGEGTLLSLLQADVLHLRHRGRRDAQGHVAVPRLPLHERDDSVRIHACHGPTRQVEVLRDDLLALFAADPTLQPRDVVVMSPDVETFAPLIEAVFQAGQGD
;
A
#
# COMPACT_ATOMS: atom_id res chain seq x y z
N MET A 1 5.94 33.50 -8.19
CA MET A 1 7.11 32.73 -7.72
C MET A 1 6.62 31.31 -7.43
N LYS A 2 7.06 30.29 -8.18
CA LYS A 2 6.70 28.90 -7.85
C LYS A 2 7.38 28.57 -6.51
N VAL A 3 6.60 28.32 -5.47
CA VAL A 3 7.10 27.77 -4.21
C VAL A 3 7.69 26.39 -4.54
N ALA A 4 8.92 26.13 -4.13
CA ALA A 4 9.51 24.81 -4.30
C ALA A 4 8.65 23.78 -3.54
N PRO A 5 8.34 22.61 -4.11
CA PRO A 5 7.54 21.61 -3.44
C PRO A 5 8.23 21.19 -2.12
N MET A 6 7.45 21.19 -1.04
CA MET A 6 7.94 20.81 0.31
C MET A 6 7.68 19.30 0.55
N LEU A 7 8.00 18.48 -0.45
CA LEU A 7 7.93 17.02 -0.34
C LEU A 7 9.30 16.49 0.05
N HIS A 8 9.38 15.95 1.27
CA HIS A 8 10.59 15.38 1.84
C HIS A 8 10.50 13.86 1.88
N ILE A 9 11.38 13.15 1.15
CA ILE A 9 11.39 11.69 1.10
C ILE A 9 12.60 11.18 1.88
N HIS A 10 12.35 10.52 3.01
CA HIS A 10 13.34 9.87 3.87
C HIS A 10 13.40 8.39 3.50
N ARG A 11 14.58 7.89 3.10
CA ARG A 11 14.78 6.52 2.65
C ARG A 11 15.75 5.76 3.55
N SER A 12 15.41 4.52 3.87
CA SER A 12 16.27 3.56 4.56
C SER A 12 15.85 2.13 4.27
N ASN A 13 16.77 1.18 4.40
CA ASN A 13 16.48 -0.24 4.45
C ASN A 13 16.16 -0.74 5.88
N HIS A 14 16.25 0.15 6.89
CA HIS A 14 15.95 -0.12 8.29
C HIS A 14 14.87 0.81 8.82
N VAL A 15 13.80 0.24 9.35
CA VAL A 15 12.67 1.01 9.91
C VAL A 15 13.08 1.77 11.17
N GLU A 16 14.05 1.26 11.93
CA GLU A 16 14.64 1.91 13.12
C GLU A 16 15.36 3.21 12.74
N ALA A 17 16.10 3.20 11.63
CA ALA A 17 16.77 4.40 11.12
C ALA A 17 15.77 5.45 10.66
N LEU A 18 14.62 5.04 10.08
CA LEU A 18 13.53 5.95 9.75
C LEU A 18 12.88 6.53 11.01
N ALA A 19 12.69 5.71 12.06
CA ALA A 19 12.12 6.19 13.33
C ALA A 19 13.05 7.18 14.03
N GLU A 20 14.36 6.97 13.97
CA GLU A 20 15.35 7.92 14.48
C GLU A 20 15.30 9.26 13.71
N GLN A 21 15.23 9.23 12.38
CA GLN A 21 15.05 10.43 11.56
C GLN A 21 13.76 11.18 11.90
N LEU A 22 12.67 10.43 12.12
CA LEU A 22 11.40 11.03 12.58
C LEU A 22 11.56 11.66 13.96
N ALA A 23 12.23 11.01 14.91
CA ALA A 23 12.49 11.58 16.23
C ALA A 23 13.29 12.88 16.15
N HIS A 24 14.31 12.94 15.26
CA HIS A 24 15.05 14.17 14.99
C HIS A 24 14.12 15.27 14.45
N LEU A 25 13.28 14.97 13.46
CA LEU A 25 12.33 15.93 12.90
C LEU A 25 11.40 16.51 13.99
N LEU A 26 10.82 15.65 14.83
CA LEU A 26 9.88 16.08 15.88
C LEU A 26 10.56 16.92 16.95
N ARG A 27 11.82 16.64 17.28
CA ARG A 27 12.61 17.38 18.28
C ARG A 27 13.10 18.72 17.76
N ASP A 28 13.62 18.74 16.52
CA ASP A 28 14.34 19.88 15.96
C ASP A 28 13.37 20.92 15.34
N ASP A 29 12.18 20.48 14.94
CA ASP A 29 11.12 21.32 14.38
C ASP A 29 9.76 21.00 15.02
N PRO A 30 9.53 21.27 16.33
CA PRO A 30 8.26 21.01 17.00
C PRO A 30 7.12 21.88 16.42
N LEU A 31 5.88 21.43 16.62
CA LEU A 31 4.73 22.26 16.32
C LEU A 31 4.71 23.51 17.22
N PRO A 32 4.25 24.66 16.70
CA PRO A 32 4.21 25.92 17.47
C PRO A 32 3.34 25.85 18.73
N ASP A 33 2.25 25.09 18.65
CA ASP A 33 1.34 24.84 19.77
C ASP A 33 1.50 23.39 20.24
N PRO A 34 2.00 23.14 21.47
CA PRO A 34 2.18 21.79 21.99
C PRO A 34 0.87 21.03 22.24
N MET A 35 -0.29 21.73 22.26
CA MET A 35 -1.61 21.11 22.40
C MET A 35 -2.17 20.64 21.06
N THR A 36 -1.65 21.09 19.95
CA THR A 36 -2.00 20.58 18.63
C THR A 36 -1.36 19.21 18.40
N PRO A 37 -2.14 18.14 18.12
CA PRO A 37 -1.58 16.80 17.91
C PRO A 37 -0.75 16.73 16.64
N GLU A 38 0.43 16.12 16.75
CA GLU A 38 1.24 15.77 15.58
C GLU A 38 0.55 14.67 14.77
N GLN A 39 0.44 14.84 13.46
CA GLN A 39 -0.21 13.88 12.56
C GLN A 39 0.82 12.93 11.94
N VAL A 40 0.91 11.71 12.44
CA VAL A 40 1.80 10.67 11.90
C VAL A 40 0.96 9.51 11.37
N ALA A 41 0.76 9.50 10.06
CA ALA A 41 -0.01 8.46 9.41
C ALA A 41 0.80 7.16 9.29
N VAL A 42 0.21 6.04 9.72
CA VAL A 42 0.84 4.71 9.73
C VAL A 42 -0.06 3.66 9.10
N PRO A 43 0.49 2.58 8.48
CA PRO A 43 -0.31 1.57 7.80
C PRO A 43 -1.10 0.65 8.73
N GLY A 44 -0.85 0.69 10.05
CA GLY A 44 -1.56 -0.15 10.98
C GLY A 44 -1.15 0.02 12.44
N ARG A 45 -1.98 -0.50 13.34
CA ARG A 45 -1.80 -0.39 14.79
C ARG A 45 -0.52 -1.04 15.32
N GLY A 46 0.00 -2.06 14.64
CA GLY A 46 1.28 -2.68 15.00
C GLY A 46 2.44 -1.68 14.88
N ILE A 47 2.50 -0.96 13.75
CA ILE A 47 3.50 0.08 13.50
C ILE A 47 3.29 1.26 14.47
N GLU A 48 2.04 1.70 14.70
CA GLU A 48 1.70 2.73 15.68
C GLU A 48 2.32 2.41 17.05
N ARG A 49 2.03 1.20 17.59
CA ARG A 49 2.52 0.79 18.89
C ARG A 49 4.04 0.71 18.95
N TRP A 50 4.66 0.08 17.94
CA TRP A 50 6.10 -0.04 17.85
C TRP A 50 6.78 1.33 17.75
N LEU A 51 6.27 2.21 16.87
CA LEU A 51 6.82 3.54 16.64
C LEU A 51 6.66 4.43 17.87
N SER A 52 5.51 4.39 18.56
CA SER A 52 5.28 5.12 19.81
C SER A 52 6.33 4.73 20.86
N HIS A 53 6.60 3.44 21.05
CA HIS A 53 7.63 3.00 21.99
C HIS A 53 9.05 3.38 21.53
N THR A 54 9.33 3.33 20.25
CA THR A 54 10.64 3.70 19.71
C THR A 54 10.89 5.20 19.84
N LEU A 55 9.91 6.03 19.49
CA LEU A 55 10.00 7.48 19.67
C LEU A 55 10.17 7.86 21.14
N ALA A 56 9.49 7.16 22.08
CA ALA A 56 9.66 7.41 23.51
C ALA A 56 11.11 7.19 23.98
N ARG A 57 11.86 6.26 23.40
CA ARG A 57 13.28 6.05 23.71
C ARG A 57 14.15 7.22 23.22
N HIS A 58 13.82 7.82 22.09
CA HIS A 58 14.59 8.93 21.49
C HIS A 58 14.18 10.31 22.06
N LEU A 59 12.91 10.48 22.43
CA LEU A 59 12.33 11.76 22.86
C LEU A 59 12.06 11.80 24.36
N HIS A 60 12.36 10.73 25.10
CA HIS A 60 12.05 10.50 26.53
C HIS A 60 10.55 10.37 26.85
N ALA A 61 9.68 10.91 26.01
CA ALA A 61 8.22 10.73 26.10
C ALA A 61 7.59 10.82 24.71
N THR A 62 6.48 10.12 24.51
CA THR A 62 5.64 10.24 23.32
C THR A 62 4.24 10.62 23.77
N ALA A 63 3.84 11.85 23.47
CA ALA A 63 2.53 12.38 23.84
C ALA A 63 1.97 13.23 22.69
N ASN A 64 0.66 13.34 22.64
CA ASN A 64 -0.09 14.18 21.71
C ASN A 64 0.25 13.91 20.22
N ILE A 65 0.35 12.62 19.85
CA ILE A 65 0.50 12.17 18.45
C ILE A 65 -0.79 11.47 18.05
N ALA A 66 -1.37 11.88 16.93
CA ALA A 66 -2.48 11.21 16.28
C ALA A 66 -1.95 10.26 15.20
N TRP A 67 -2.51 9.05 15.12
CA TRP A 67 -2.07 7.95 14.26
C TRP A 67 -3.14 7.57 13.23
N PRO A 68 -3.51 8.44 12.29
CA PRO A 68 -4.49 8.10 11.27
C PRO A 68 -3.93 7.11 10.25
N PHE A 69 -4.81 6.38 9.55
CA PHE A 69 -4.42 5.65 8.34
C PHE A 69 -4.04 6.64 7.22
N PRO A 70 -3.10 6.29 6.32
CA PRO A 70 -2.56 7.19 5.31
C PRO A 70 -3.62 7.85 4.42
N GLY A 71 -4.57 7.08 3.89
CA GLY A 71 -5.65 7.62 3.07
C GLY A 71 -6.49 8.65 3.82
N LEU A 72 -6.88 8.34 5.07
CA LEU A 72 -7.66 9.25 5.92
C LEU A 72 -6.88 10.52 6.27
N ALA A 73 -5.58 10.43 6.53
CA ALA A 73 -4.72 11.57 6.81
C ALA A 73 -4.66 12.52 5.60
N ILE A 74 -4.41 11.96 4.40
CA ILE A 74 -4.36 12.73 3.16
C ILE A 74 -5.69 13.43 2.89
N GLU A 75 -6.81 12.72 3.02
CA GLU A 75 -8.14 13.28 2.77
C GLU A 75 -8.53 14.37 3.78
N ARG A 76 -8.21 14.19 5.06
CA ARG A 76 -8.45 15.22 6.09
C ARG A 76 -7.62 16.47 5.83
N THR A 77 -6.32 16.30 5.56
CA THR A 77 -5.44 17.43 5.25
C THR A 77 -5.90 18.18 4.00
N LEU A 78 -6.38 17.45 2.99
CA LEU A 78 -6.95 18.05 1.78
C LEU A 78 -8.23 18.84 2.10
N ALA A 79 -9.12 18.30 2.94
CA ALA A 79 -10.33 18.98 3.40
C ALA A 79 -10.02 20.29 4.15
N GLU A 80 -9.06 20.21 5.07
CA GLU A 80 -8.61 21.38 5.85
C GLU A 80 -8.08 22.49 4.94
N LEU A 81 -7.25 22.14 3.94
CA LEU A 81 -6.75 23.10 2.96
C LEU A 81 -7.85 23.70 2.06
N LEU A 82 -8.92 22.95 1.79
CA LEU A 82 -10.07 23.43 1.03
C LEU A 82 -11.09 24.19 1.89
N GLY A 83 -10.88 24.27 3.23
CA GLY A 83 -11.83 24.87 4.15
C GLY A 83 -13.13 24.08 4.32
N GLU A 84 -13.07 22.77 4.13
CA GLU A 84 -14.22 21.87 4.20
C GLU A 84 -14.33 21.20 5.56
N THR A 85 -15.56 21.00 6.01
CA THR A 85 -15.91 20.12 7.14
C THR A 85 -16.23 18.70 6.65
N ALA A 86 -15.68 18.31 5.50
CA ALA A 86 -16.08 17.10 4.79
C ALA A 86 -15.82 15.84 5.60
N ASP A 87 -16.81 14.95 5.60
CA ASP A 87 -16.68 13.60 6.11
C ASP A 87 -15.86 12.74 5.12
N ALA A 88 -14.55 12.67 5.34
CA ALA A 88 -13.62 11.89 4.53
C ALA A 88 -13.98 10.39 4.45
N SER A 89 -14.89 9.91 5.31
CA SER A 89 -15.30 8.51 5.34
C SER A 89 -16.55 8.20 4.50
N ALA A 90 -17.18 9.20 3.88
CA ALA A 90 -18.43 9.00 3.14
C ALA A 90 -18.27 8.05 1.94
N TRP A 91 -17.07 7.98 1.35
CA TRP A 91 -16.71 7.10 0.23
C TRP A 91 -16.08 5.77 0.65
N GLN A 92 -15.93 5.49 1.95
CA GLN A 92 -15.49 4.18 2.41
C GLN A 92 -16.58 3.12 2.17
N ALA A 93 -16.18 1.90 1.84
CA ALA A 93 -17.07 0.80 1.46
C ALA A 93 -18.23 0.57 2.45
N ASP A 94 -17.97 0.65 3.76
CA ASP A 94 -18.99 0.42 4.80
C ASP A 94 -20.12 1.45 4.76
N ARG A 95 -19.82 2.71 4.47
CA ARG A 95 -20.83 3.77 4.34
C ARG A 95 -21.46 3.79 2.97
N LEU A 96 -20.65 3.58 1.93
CA LEU A 96 -21.12 3.52 0.55
C LEU A 96 -22.13 2.40 0.34
N ALA A 97 -22.01 1.28 1.09
CA ALA A 97 -22.95 0.16 1.05
C ALA A 97 -24.40 0.58 1.31
N TRP A 98 -24.63 1.55 2.19
CA TRP A 98 -25.98 2.07 2.46
C TRP A 98 -26.53 2.87 1.28
N ALA A 99 -25.70 3.65 0.60
CA ALA A 99 -26.11 4.39 -0.60
C ALA A 99 -26.41 3.43 -1.75
N VAL A 100 -25.62 2.36 -1.93
CA VAL A 100 -25.87 1.29 -2.89
C VAL A 100 -27.19 0.58 -2.58
N LEU A 101 -27.38 0.20 -1.31
CA LEU A 101 -28.60 -0.50 -0.85
C LEU A 101 -29.86 0.34 -1.11
N ALA A 102 -29.79 1.65 -0.92
CA ALA A 102 -30.90 2.57 -1.18
C ALA A 102 -31.12 2.83 -2.69
N ALA A 103 -30.09 2.70 -3.53
CA ALA A 103 -30.19 2.93 -4.96
C ALA A 103 -30.67 1.70 -5.73
N LEU A 104 -30.22 0.52 -5.32
CA LEU A 104 -30.37 -0.74 -6.06
C LEU A 104 -31.85 -1.12 -6.36
N PRO A 105 -32.83 -1.06 -5.44
CA PRO A 105 -34.20 -1.52 -5.68
C PRO A 105 -34.86 -0.79 -6.86
N ALA A 106 -34.60 0.49 -7.05
CA ALA A 106 -35.18 1.30 -8.11
C ALA A 106 -34.73 0.86 -9.51
N ARG A 107 -33.60 0.17 -9.62
CA ARG A 107 -32.98 -0.24 -10.90
C ARG A 107 -33.16 -1.72 -11.24
N LEU A 108 -33.56 -2.56 -10.27
CA LEU A 108 -33.62 -4.02 -10.48
C LEU A 108 -34.58 -4.48 -11.58
N HIS A 109 -35.53 -3.64 -12.00
CA HIS A 109 -36.45 -3.96 -13.09
C HIS A 109 -35.84 -3.75 -14.48
N GLU A 110 -34.74 -3.00 -14.60
CA GLU A 110 -34.09 -2.68 -15.86
C GLU A 110 -33.30 -3.89 -16.41
N GLU A 111 -33.17 -3.99 -17.74
CA GLU A 111 -32.51 -5.11 -18.41
C GLU A 111 -31.00 -5.17 -18.06
N ALA A 112 -30.33 -4.02 -17.98
CA ALA A 112 -28.93 -3.95 -17.61
C ALA A 112 -28.63 -4.55 -16.23
N PHE A 113 -29.64 -4.59 -15.33
CA PHE A 113 -29.51 -5.12 -13.97
C PHE A 113 -29.91 -6.60 -13.85
N ALA A 114 -30.21 -7.29 -14.95
CA ALA A 114 -30.54 -8.72 -14.95
C ALA A 114 -29.52 -9.61 -14.22
N PRO A 115 -28.19 -9.38 -14.33
CA PRO A 115 -27.20 -10.18 -13.57
C PRO A 115 -27.37 -10.05 -12.05
N LEU A 116 -27.60 -8.84 -11.54
CA LEU A 116 -27.80 -8.58 -10.12
C LEU A 116 -29.14 -9.17 -9.63
N ARG A 117 -30.19 -9.00 -10.42
CA ARG A 117 -31.51 -9.60 -10.15
C ARG A 117 -31.44 -11.12 -10.08
N SER A 118 -30.75 -11.77 -11.02
CA SER A 118 -30.55 -13.22 -11.01
C SER A 118 -29.82 -13.68 -9.76
N TRP A 119 -28.79 -12.95 -9.33
CA TRP A 119 -28.05 -13.27 -8.10
C TRP A 119 -28.90 -13.14 -6.85
N LEU A 120 -29.81 -12.16 -6.79
CA LEU A 120 -30.74 -11.95 -5.68
C LEU A 120 -31.89 -13.01 -5.68
N HIS A 121 -32.42 -13.35 -6.84
CA HIS A 121 -33.57 -14.28 -6.98
C HIS A 121 -33.27 -15.78 -6.82
N VAL A 122 -32.01 -16.17 -6.76
CA VAL A 122 -31.63 -17.55 -6.38
C VAL A 122 -32.13 -17.94 -4.97
N ALA A 123 -32.76 -17.01 -4.26
CA ALA A 123 -33.35 -17.18 -2.92
C ALA A 123 -34.87 -16.91 -2.88
N GLY A 124 -35.69 -17.69 -3.51
CA GLY A 124 -37.13 -17.83 -3.22
C GLY A 124 -37.99 -16.55 -3.15
N PRO A 125 -39.32 -16.71 -3.29
CA PRO A 125 -40.30 -15.61 -3.40
C PRO A 125 -40.68 -14.91 -2.06
N ASP A 126 -40.04 -15.23 -0.95
CA ASP A 126 -40.45 -14.77 0.39
C ASP A 126 -39.70 -13.53 0.94
N ALA A 127 -39.28 -12.64 0.07
CA ALA A 127 -38.78 -11.33 0.52
C ALA A 127 -40.00 -10.45 0.89
N SER A 128 -40.39 -10.43 2.16
CA SER A 128 -41.35 -9.48 2.70
C SER A 128 -40.90 -8.05 2.45
N GLU A 129 -41.73 -7.23 1.81
CA GLU A 129 -41.49 -5.79 1.61
C GLU A 129 -41.08 -5.15 2.95
N GLY A 130 -39.92 -4.52 2.98
CA GLY A 130 -39.41 -3.73 4.11
C GLY A 130 -38.35 -4.36 4.99
N VAL A 131 -38.00 -5.64 4.81
CA VAL A 131 -36.85 -6.25 5.50
C VAL A 131 -35.66 -6.35 4.53
N VAL A 132 -34.55 -5.68 4.84
CA VAL A 132 -33.31 -5.82 4.08
C VAL A 132 -32.82 -7.26 4.22
N ASP A 133 -32.94 -8.03 3.14
CA ASP A 133 -32.40 -9.38 3.11
C ASP A 133 -30.89 -9.34 3.28
N ARG A 134 -30.34 -10.27 4.07
CA ARG A 134 -28.89 -10.44 4.26
C ARG A 134 -28.12 -10.47 2.93
N ARG A 135 -28.72 -11.05 1.89
CA ARG A 135 -28.12 -11.10 0.55
C ARG A 135 -28.07 -9.74 -0.12
N GLN A 136 -29.12 -8.95 -0.02
CA GLN A 136 -29.15 -7.57 -0.53
C GLN A 136 -28.04 -6.74 0.12
N PHE A 137 -27.88 -6.87 1.44
CA PHE A 137 -26.80 -6.18 2.17
C PHE A 137 -25.41 -6.66 1.73
N GLN A 138 -25.21 -7.99 1.59
CA GLN A 138 -23.95 -8.56 1.12
C GLN A 138 -23.60 -8.09 -0.30
N LEU A 139 -24.59 -8.06 -1.20
CA LEU A 139 -24.41 -7.54 -2.56
C LEU A 139 -24.06 -6.06 -2.54
N ALA A 140 -24.80 -5.25 -1.79
CA ALA A 140 -24.55 -3.82 -1.67
C ALA A 140 -23.15 -3.53 -1.12
N HIS A 141 -22.71 -4.27 -0.11
CA HIS A 141 -21.36 -4.14 0.45
C HIS A 141 -20.29 -4.54 -0.58
N LYS A 142 -20.51 -5.61 -1.35
CA LYS A 142 -19.57 -6.04 -2.39
C LYS A 142 -19.45 -5.01 -3.52
N ILE A 143 -20.59 -4.43 -3.93
CA ILE A 143 -20.60 -3.33 -4.94
C ILE A 143 -19.90 -2.09 -4.38
N ALA A 144 -20.17 -1.73 -3.14
CA ALA A 144 -19.54 -0.60 -2.47
C ALA A 144 -18.01 -0.74 -2.40
N ASP A 145 -17.49 -1.94 -2.07
CA ASP A 145 -16.07 -2.25 -2.08
C ASP A 145 -15.44 -2.05 -3.49
N VAL A 146 -16.16 -2.45 -4.54
CA VAL A 146 -15.71 -2.23 -5.92
C VAL A 146 -15.73 -0.75 -6.29
N PHE A 147 -16.78 -0.02 -5.90
CA PHE A 147 -16.92 1.40 -6.20
C PHE A 147 -15.90 2.27 -5.43
N ASP A 148 -15.60 1.95 -4.19
CA ASP A 148 -14.50 2.56 -3.42
C ASP A 148 -13.15 2.35 -4.13
N ARG A 149 -12.90 1.12 -4.62
CA ARG A 149 -11.71 0.83 -5.42
C ARG A 149 -11.67 1.60 -6.73
N TYR A 150 -12.81 1.79 -7.42
CA TYR A 150 -12.85 2.61 -8.65
C TYR A 150 -12.53 4.06 -8.33
N ALA A 151 -13.10 4.62 -7.27
CA ALA A 151 -12.80 5.99 -6.86
C ALA A 151 -11.31 6.21 -6.54
N THR A 152 -10.66 5.19 -5.98
CA THR A 152 -9.27 5.26 -5.52
C THR A 152 -8.25 4.88 -6.60
N TRP A 153 -8.51 3.77 -7.34
CA TRP A 153 -7.53 3.20 -8.28
C TRP A 153 -7.82 3.51 -9.75
N ARG A 154 -9.02 3.96 -10.04
CA ARG A 154 -9.49 4.26 -11.39
C ARG A 154 -10.26 5.59 -11.42
N PRO A 155 -9.63 6.68 -10.96
CA PRO A 155 -10.28 8.01 -10.96
C PRO A 155 -10.67 8.46 -12.36
N ASP A 156 -9.95 8.03 -13.41
CA ASP A 156 -10.25 8.24 -14.82
C ASP A 156 -11.60 7.64 -15.21
N LEU A 157 -11.87 6.41 -14.79
CA LEU A 157 -13.11 5.68 -15.03
C LEU A 157 -14.28 6.33 -14.28
N ALA A 158 -14.08 6.59 -12.98
CA ALA A 158 -15.05 7.21 -12.11
C ALA A 158 -15.50 8.59 -12.66
N LEU A 159 -14.53 9.41 -13.07
CA LEU A 159 -14.79 10.73 -13.66
C LEU A 159 -15.52 10.61 -15.01
N ALA A 160 -15.17 9.65 -15.86
CA ALA A 160 -15.87 9.41 -17.12
C ALA A 160 -17.35 9.04 -16.87
N TRP A 161 -17.62 8.19 -15.90
CA TRP A 161 -18.98 7.81 -15.52
C TRP A 161 -19.78 8.95 -14.89
N ASP A 162 -19.13 9.81 -14.09
CA ASP A 162 -19.74 11.05 -13.58
C ASP A 162 -20.21 11.98 -14.73
N HIS A 163 -19.47 11.99 -15.84
CA HIS A 163 -19.82 12.76 -17.05
C HIS A 163 -20.74 12.02 -18.02
N GLY A 164 -21.35 10.90 -17.60
CA GLY A 164 -22.35 10.18 -18.38
C GLY A 164 -21.82 9.10 -19.31
N ALA A 165 -20.51 8.80 -19.28
CA ALA A 165 -19.97 7.69 -20.06
C ALA A 165 -20.54 6.33 -19.59
N SER A 166 -20.65 5.39 -20.54
CA SER A 166 -21.10 4.00 -20.26
C SER A 166 -20.12 2.98 -20.87
N HIS A 167 -18.83 3.29 -20.85
CA HIS A 167 -17.75 2.47 -21.38
C HIS A 167 -16.60 2.40 -20.38
N LEU A 168 -15.68 1.45 -20.59
CA LEU A 168 -14.42 1.37 -19.85
C LEU A 168 -13.43 2.39 -20.41
N THR A 169 -12.94 3.25 -19.54
CA THR A 169 -11.84 4.18 -19.85
C THR A 169 -10.54 3.59 -19.30
N ARG A 170 -9.45 3.64 -20.05
CA ARG A 170 -8.10 3.28 -19.60
C ARG A 170 -7.11 4.34 -20.08
N PRO A 171 -6.17 4.78 -19.22
CA PRO A 171 -5.16 5.76 -19.63
C PRO A 171 -4.40 5.30 -20.88
N GLY A 172 -4.31 6.19 -21.89
CA GLY A 172 -3.58 5.91 -23.13
C GLY A 172 -4.20 4.87 -24.05
N GLN A 173 -5.44 4.42 -23.79
CA GLN A 173 -6.15 3.46 -24.62
C GLN A 173 -7.49 4.03 -25.10
N PRO A 174 -8.00 3.63 -26.28
CA PRO A 174 -9.35 4.01 -26.70
C PRO A 174 -10.40 3.42 -25.74
N PRO A 175 -11.54 4.11 -25.58
CA PRO A 175 -12.66 3.60 -24.81
C PRO A 175 -13.11 2.23 -25.30
N THR A 176 -13.42 1.32 -24.36
CA THR A 176 -13.85 -0.05 -24.67
C THR A 176 -15.27 -0.25 -24.13
N GLU A 177 -16.13 -0.89 -24.90
CA GLU A 177 -17.49 -1.22 -24.44
C GLU A 177 -17.45 -2.14 -23.21
N LEU A 178 -18.40 -1.93 -22.29
CA LEU A 178 -18.62 -2.82 -21.16
C LEU A 178 -19.21 -4.14 -21.64
N GLN A 179 -18.80 -5.23 -21.03
CA GLN A 179 -19.46 -6.52 -21.20
C GLN A 179 -20.93 -6.43 -20.73
N GLU A 180 -21.80 -7.24 -21.29
CA GLU A 180 -23.24 -7.22 -20.94
C GLU A 180 -23.48 -7.35 -19.44
N ALA A 181 -22.72 -8.20 -18.77
CA ALA A 181 -22.79 -8.44 -17.32
C ALA A 181 -22.38 -7.22 -16.47
N ASP A 182 -21.71 -6.22 -17.06
CA ASP A 182 -21.14 -5.05 -16.36
C ASP A 182 -21.86 -3.73 -16.70
N ARG A 183 -22.82 -3.74 -17.63
CA ARG A 183 -23.51 -2.52 -18.12
C ARG A 183 -24.28 -1.76 -17.03
N TRP A 184 -24.65 -2.43 -15.95
CA TRP A 184 -25.33 -1.81 -14.80
C TRP A 184 -24.44 -0.87 -14.00
N GLN A 185 -23.11 -1.05 -14.05
CA GLN A 185 -22.17 -0.35 -13.15
C GLN A 185 -22.19 1.18 -13.32
N PRO A 186 -22.09 1.77 -14.53
CA PRO A 186 -22.10 3.24 -14.67
C PRO A 186 -23.39 3.88 -14.21
N GLU A 187 -24.52 3.21 -14.38
CA GLU A 187 -25.82 3.73 -13.99
C GLU A 187 -25.99 3.72 -12.47
N LEU A 188 -25.67 2.60 -11.84
CA LEU A 188 -25.68 2.52 -10.38
C LEU A 188 -24.65 3.44 -9.74
N TRP A 189 -23.47 3.60 -10.37
CA TRP A 189 -22.46 4.56 -9.93
C TRP A 189 -23.04 5.97 -9.85
N ARG A 190 -23.70 6.45 -10.90
CA ARG A 190 -24.31 7.79 -10.93
C ARG A 190 -25.40 7.96 -9.88
N ASP A 191 -26.22 6.94 -9.65
CA ASP A 191 -27.25 6.97 -8.61
C ASP A 191 -26.66 7.04 -7.20
N VAL A 192 -25.63 6.27 -6.95
CA VAL A 192 -24.87 6.31 -5.69
C VAL A 192 -24.18 7.66 -5.52
N ARG A 193 -23.55 8.15 -6.59
CA ARG A 193 -22.89 9.46 -6.61
C ARG A 193 -23.86 10.61 -6.28
N ALA A 194 -25.08 10.55 -6.80
CA ALA A 194 -26.12 11.55 -6.51
C ALA A 194 -26.62 11.49 -5.05
N ARG A 195 -26.56 10.33 -4.40
CA ARG A 195 -27.00 10.15 -3.01
C ARG A 195 -25.92 10.54 -2.00
N VAL A 196 -24.65 10.30 -2.35
CA VAL A 196 -23.52 10.65 -1.49
C VAL A 196 -23.17 12.12 -1.71
N GLN A 197 -23.55 12.97 -0.74
CA GLN A 197 -23.34 14.43 -0.84
C GLN A 197 -21.87 14.84 -0.81
N ALA A 198 -21.00 14.05 -0.16
CA ALA A 198 -19.56 14.31 -0.09
C ALA A 198 -18.89 14.04 -1.45
N GLU A 199 -18.03 14.94 -1.88
CA GLU A 199 -17.22 14.73 -3.08
C GLU A 199 -16.13 13.66 -2.84
N PRO A 200 -15.91 12.72 -3.78
CA PRO A 200 -14.81 11.78 -3.70
C PRO A 200 -13.45 12.48 -3.84
N LEU A 201 -12.40 11.81 -3.38
CA LEU A 201 -11.03 12.35 -3.35
C LEU A 201 -10.58 12.91 -4.71
N TYR A 202 -10.88 12.24 -5.83
CA TYR A 202 -10.43 12.68 -7.15
C TYR A 202 -11.03 14.03 -7.60
N LEU A 203 -12.27 14.35 -7.21
CA LEU A 203 -12.88 15.65 -7.50
C LEU A 203 -12.33 16.76 -6.60
N ARG A 204 -12.14 16.45 -5.32
CA ARG A 204 -11.56 17.38 -4.35
C ARG A 204 -10.11 17.70 -4.70
N LEU A 205 -9.33 16.70 -5.13
CA LEU A 205 -7.98 16.91 -5.64
C LEU A 205 -7.98 17.80 -6.89
N ALA A 206 -8.84 17.54 -7.87
CA ALA A 206 -8.95 18.37 -9.06
C ALA A 206 -9.33 19.83 -8.73
N ARG A 207 -10.10 20.06 -7.66
CA ARG A 207 -10.41 21.40 -7.17
C ARG A 207 -9.19 22.06 -6.52
N LEU A 208 -8.42 21.34 -5.67
CA LEU A 208 -7.18 21.86 -5.11
C LEU A 208 -6.18 22.20 -6.22
N GLU A 209 -5.97 21.31 -7.18
CA GLU A 209 -5.06 21.54 -8.32
C GLU A 209 -5.44 22.82 -9.10
N ARG A 210 -6.75 23.05 -9.34
CA ARG A 210 -7.24 24.31 -9.98
C ARG A 210 -6.93 25.54 -9.12
N HIS A 211 -7.15 25.48 -7.81
CA HIS A 211 -6.83 26.59 -6.90
C HIS A 211 -5.32 26.90 -6.91
N LEU A 212 -4.49 25.86 -6.89
CA LEU A 212 -3.03 26.01 -6.96
C LEU A 212 -2.57 26.65 -8.28
N HIS A 213 -3.15 26.24 -9.42
CA HIS A 213 -2.85 26.83 -10.73
C HIS A 213 -3.32 28.28 -10.86
N ALA A 214 -4.45 28.61 -10.25
CA ALA A 214 -4.98 29.97 -10.25
C ALA A 214 -4.23 30.92 -9.27
N GLY A 215 -3.29 30.41 -8.49
CA GLY A 215 -2.58 31.19 -7.47
C GLY A 215 -3.48 31.69 -6.34
N LEU A 216 -4.64 31.06 -6.15
CA LEU A 216 -5.59 31.44 -5.09
C LEU A 216 -5.05 31.00 -3.73
N ASP A 217 -5.14 31.91 -2.76
CA ASP A 217 -4.82 31.54 -1.37
C ASP A 217 -5.89 30.57 -0.83
N THR A 218 -5.41 29.49 -0.23
CA THR A 218 -6.29 28.60 0.52
C THR A 218 -6.63 29.24 1.86
N PRO A 219 -7.84 28.98 2.43
CA PRO A 219 -8.24 29.56 3.72
C PRO A 219 -7.22 29.18 4.82
N ALA A 220 -6.49 30.17 5.31
CA ALA A 220 -5.32 29.97 6.19
C ALA A 220 -5.67 29.65 7.65
N ALA A 221 -6.94 29.64 8.05
CA ALA A 221 -7.31 29.61 9.48
C ALA A 221 -7.01 28.31 10.22
N SER A 222 -6.76 27.20 9.53
CA SER A 222 -6.47 25.89 10.15
C SER A 222 -5.50 25.01 9.33
N THR A 223 -4.63 25.61 8.52
CA THR A 223 -3.69 24.85 7.71
C THR A 223 -2.71 24.09 8.60
N PRO A 224 -2.61 22.76 8.51
CA PRO A 224 -1.64 22.01 9.30
C PRO A 224 -0.22 22.39 8.88
N LYS A 225 0.72 22.40 9.83
CA LYS A 225 2.12 22.75 9.55
C LYS A 225 2.75 21.72 8.61
N ARG A 226 2.43 20.43 8.83
CA ARG A 226 2.99 19.31 8.06
C ARG A 226 2.08 18.09 8.09
N LEU A 227 2.33 17.17 7.15
CA LEU A 227 1.79 15.82 7.12
C LEU A 227 2.94 14.81 7.10
N ILE A 228 2.92 13.83 8.00
CA ILE A 228 3.92 12.77 8.09
C ILE A 228 3.27 11.44 7.71
N LEU A 229 3.88 10.73 6.76
CA LEU A 229 3.49 9.38 6.34
C LEU A 229 4.66 8.44 6.62
N PHE A 230 4.49 7.51 7.56
CA PHE A 230 5.58 6.67 8.06
C PHE A 230 5.42 5.21 7.64
N SER A 231 6.53 4.60 7.15
CA SER A 231 6.61 3.18 6.75
C SER A 231 5.59 2.77 5.69
N ILE A 232 5.35 3.66 4.72
CA ILE A 232 4.45 3.39 3.61
C ILE A 232 5.21 2.58 2.55
N SER A 233 4.74 1.38 2.26
CA SER A 233 5.33 0.48 1.25
C SER A 233 4.67 0.59 -0.12
N THR A 234 3.47 1.14 -0.17
CA THR A 234 2.72 1.43 -1.40
C THR A 234 1.67 2.50 -1.14
N LEU A 235 1.38 3.30 -2.15
CA LEU A 235 0.34 4.31 -2.12
C LEU A 235 -0.34 4.34 -3.50
N PRO A 236 -1.68 4.39 -3.58
CA PRO A 236 -2.36 4.59 -4.84
C PRO A 236 -1.90 5.87 -5.54
N GLU A 237 -1.82 5.86 -6.86
CA GLU A 237 -1.39 7.03 -7.65
C GLU A 237 -2.19 8.29 -7.31
N LEU A 238 -3.51 8.17 -7.11
CA LEU A 238 -4.38 9.27 -6.71
C LEU A 238 -3.93 9.91 -5.38
N HIS A 239 -3.58 9.07 -4.38
CA HIS A 239 -3.10 9.56 -3.09
C HIS A 239 -1.72 10.22 -3.22
N LEU A 240 -0.84 9.68 -4.06
CA LEU A 240 0.46 10.31 -4.31
C LEU A 240 0.30 11.67 -5.00
N ARG A 241 -0.58 11.79 -5.98
CA ARG A 241 -0.94 13.09 -6.59
C ARG A 241 -1.49 14.07 -5.55
N ALA A 242 -2.34 13.59 -4.63
CA ALA A 242 -2.84 14.42 -3.53
C ALA A 242 -1.68 14.89 -2.63
N VAL A 243 -0.76 14.00 -2.26
CA VAL A 243 0.47 14.33 -1.51
C VAL A 243 1.30 15.39 -2.23
N GLN A 244 1.51 15.27 -3.53
CA GLN A 244 2.23 16.26 -4.34
C GLN A 244 1.53 17.63 -4.37
N ALA A 245 0.20 17.64 -4.47
CA ALA A 245 -0.58 18.87 -4.43
C ALA A 245 -0.51 19.53 -3.03
N LEU A 246 -0.64 18.74 -1.96
CA LEU A 246 -0.48 19.18 -0.58
C LEU A 246 0.92 19.76 -0.32
N ALA A 247 1.95 19.13 -0.86
CA ALA A 247 3.35 19.57 -0.71
C ALA A 247 3.65 20.95 -1.34
N GLN A 248 2.72 21.49 -2.14
CA GLN A 248 2.84 22.87 -2.63
C GLN A 248 2.41 23.91 -1.58
N ARG A 249 1.80 23.48 -0.47
CA ARG A 249 1.26 24.36 0.57
C ARG A 249 1.78 24.07 1.97
N ILE A 250 2.07 22.82 2.29
CA ILE A 250 2.54 22.36 3.59
C ILE A 250 3.76 21.45 3.42
N ALA A 251 4.55 21.28 4.48
CA ALA A 251 5.63 20.29 4.49
C ALA A 251 5.02 18.88 4.55
N VAL A 252 5.38 18.01 3.59
CA VAL A 252 4.98 16.60 3.61
C VAL A 252 6.22 15.72 3.71
N HIS A 253 6.26 14.87 4.74
CA HIS A 253 7.36 13.96 5.00
C HIS A 253 6.92 12.52 4.73
N LEU A 254 7.57 11.86 3.76
CA LEU A 254 7.40 10.43 3.46
C LEU A 254 8.58 9.66 4.03
N PHE A 255 8.35 8.79 5.00
CA PHE A 255 9.35 7.85 5.52
C PHE A 255 9.16 6.50 4.84
N VAL A 256 10.04 6.18 3.89
CA VAL A 256 9.89 5.05 2.98
C VAL A 256 10.94 3.97 3.27
N LEU A 257 10.47 2.76 3.60
CA LEU A 257 11.33 1.60 3.68
C LEU A 257 11.60 1.09 2.26
N THR A 258 12.86 1.12 1.84
CA THR A 258 13.29 0.61 0.54
C THR A 258 14.40 -0.43 0.69
N PRO A 259 14.31 -1.59 0.01
CA PRO A 259 15.27 -2.67 0.21
C PRO A 259 16.63 -2.43 -0.42
N SER A 260 16.74 -1.51 -1.38
CA SER A 260 17.99 -1.22 -2.11
C SER A 260 18.33 0.25 -2.03
N GLN A 261 19.62 0.53 -1.94
CA GLN A 261 20.17 1.88 -2.06
C GLN A 261 20.33 2.31 -3.52
N GLU A 262 20.34 1.36 -4.43
CA GLU A 262 20.48 1.59 -5.88
C GLU A 262 19.13 1.88 -6.51
N LEU A 263 19.12 2.49 -7.68
CA LEU A 263 17.91 2.66 -8.49
C LEU A 263 17.53 1.30 -9.11
N TRP A 264 16.42 0.73 -8.66
CA TRP A 264 15.98 -0.61 -9.06
C TRP A 264 14.64 -0.66 -9.79
N THR A 265 14.12 0.48 -10.20
CA THR A 265 12.85 0.59 -10.93
C THR A 265 12.84 -0.16 -12.28
N HIS A 266 14.00 -0.37 -12.86
CA HIS A 266 14.23 -1.10 -14.11
C HIS A 266 14.41 -2.62 -13.94
N VAL A 267 14.62 -3.10 -12.72
CA VAL A 267 14.88 -4.52 -12.43
C VAL A 267 13.65 -5.38 -12.70
N ARG A 268 13.82 -6.43 -13.52
CA ARG A 268 12.75 -7.36 -13.93
C ARG A 268 13.24 -8.81 -13.87
N ARG A 269 12.30 -9.75 -13.73
CA ARG A 269 12.61 -11.16 -13.91
C ARG A 269 12.92 -11.44 -15.39
N ARG A 270 13.83 -12.35 -15.65
CA ARG A 270 14.19 -12.78 -17.01
C ARG A 270 12.96 -13.16 -17.86
N ALA A 271 12.01 -13.90 -17.29
CA ALA A 271 10.78 -14.27 -17.98
C ALA A 271 9.89 -13.05 -18.32
N ASP A 272 9.90 -12.00 -17.51
CA ASP A 272 9.15 -10.77 -17.78
C ASP A 272 9.83 -9.94 -18.86
N ILE A 273 11.17 -9.88 -18.86
CA ILE A 273 11.96 -9.26 -19.93
C ILE A 273 11.67 -9.95 -21.26
N ALA A 274 11.74 -11.29 -21.31
CA ALA A 274 11.46 -12.04 -22.53
C ALA A 274 10.04 -11.79 -23.07
N ARG A 275 9.04 -11.78 -22.21
CA ARG A 275 7.65 -11.45 -22.56
C ARG A 275 7.49 -10.02 -23.09
N GLN A 276 8.19 -9.08 -22.49
CA GLN A 276 8.11 -7.68 -22.90
C GLN A 276 8.79 -7.46 -24.25
N LEU A 277 9.94 -8.08 -24.49
CA LEU A 277 10.61 -8.06 -25.81
C LEU A 277 9.73 -8.65 -26.91
N GLN A 278 9.05 -9.78 -26.65
CA GLN A 278 8.11 -10.36 -27.61
C GLN A 278 6.93 -9.42 -27.96
N ARG A 279 6.46 -8.62 -26.98
CA ARG A 279 5.36 -7.66 -27.20
C ARG A 279 5.79 -6.39 -27.92
N SER A 280 7.05 -5.99 -27.77
CA SER A 280 7.59 -4.76 -28.36
C SER A 280 7.97 -4.90 -29.85
N GLY A 281 7.91 -6.11 -30.42
CA GLY A 281 8.15 -6.38 -31.83
C GLY A 281 9.61 -6.63 -32.19
N GLU A 282 9.87 -6.88 -33.50
CA GLU A 282 11.20 -7.15 -34.01
C GLU A 282 12.16 -5.97 -33.84
N GLY A 283 13.33 -6.24 -33.28
CA GLY A 283 14.37 -5.22 -33.05
C GLY A 283 14.40 -4.61 -31.65
N ALA A 284 13.42 -4.90 -30.78
CA ALA A 284 13.47 -4.44 -29.39
C ALA A 284 14.55 -5.20 -28.60
N THR A 285 15.44 -4.45 -27.91
CA THR A 285 16.45 -5.02 -27.01
C THR A 285 16.14 -4.65 -25.56
N ALA A 286 16.62 -5.45 -24.61
CA ALA A 286 16.46 -5.16 -23.20
C ALA A 286 17.11 -3.81 -22.82
N GLU A 287 18.24 -3.48 -23.42
CA GLU A 287 18.96 -2.21 -23.23
C GLU A 287 18.14 -1.02 -23.74
N ALA A 288 17.55 -1.12 -24.94
CA ALA A 288 16.69 -0.07 -25.49
C ALA A 288 15.43 0.19 -24.63
N LEU A 289 14.94 -0.85 -23.95
CA LEU A 289 13.80 -0.77 -23.04
C LEU A 289 14.20 -0.50 -21.58
N LEU A 290 15.49 -0.28 -21.31
CA LEU A 290 16.03 -0.08 -19.97
C LEU A 290 15.61 -1.20 -18.99
N LEU A 291 15.64 -2.46 -19.44
CA LEU A 291 15.27 -3.62 -18.62
C LEU A 291 16.53 -4.38 -18.22
N GLU A 292 16.66 -4.66 -16.95
CA GLU A 292 17.81 -5.35 -16.39
C GLU A 292 17.40 -6.51 -15.48
N GLU A 293 18.16 -7.60 -15.56
CA GLU A 293 18.10 -8.68 -14.57
C GLU A 293 18.97 -8.32 -13.37
N GLY A 294 18.50 -7.51 -12.45
CA GLY A 294 19.22 -7.23 -11.22
C GLY A 294 19.18 -8.40 -10.23
N ASN A 295 19.11 -8.11 -8.94
CA ASN A 295 18.97 -9.14 -7.91
C ASN A 295 17.71 -9.98 -8.12
N PRO A 296 17.80 -11.33 -8.19
CA PRO A 296 16.68 -12.20 -8.56
C PRO A 296 15.56 -12.24 -7.51
N LEU A 297 15.88 -12.08 -6.22
CA LEU A 297 14.88 -11.99 -5.14
C LEU A 297 14.07 -10.71 -5.30
N LEU A 298 14.75 -9.57 -5.47
CA LEU A 298 14.11 -8.28 -5.63
C LEU A 298 13.28 -8.23 -6.93
N ALA A 299 13.79 -8.79 -8.03
CA ALA A 299 13.07 -8.90 -9.29
C ALA A 299 11.77 -9.70 -9.16
N SER A 300 11.79 -10.76 -8.33
CA SER A 300 10.65 -11.66 -8.13
C SER A 300 9.64 -11.13 -7.11
N LEU A 301 10.10 -10.67 -5.95
CA LEU A 301 9.26 -10.29 -4.80
C LEU A 301 8.97 -8.80 -4.74
N GLY A 302 9.85 -7.96 -5.34
CA GLY A 302 9.80 -6.50 -5.22
C GLY A 302 8.82 -5.77 -6.15
N ARG A 303 7.91 -6.45 -6.84
CA ARG A 303 7.07 -5.83 -7.88
C ARG A 303 6.32 -4.59 -7.39
N LEU A 304 5.56 -4.70 -6.30
CA LEU A 304 4.77 -3.57 -5.77
C LEU A 304 5.65 -2.43 -5.28
N GLY A 305 6.75 -2.74 -4.58
CA GLY A 305 7.70 -1.73 -4.12
C GLY A 305 8.39 -1.01 -5.27
N ARG A 306 8.69 -1.72 -6.37
CA ARG A 306 9.27 -1.13 -7.57
C ARG A 306 8.33 -0.14 -8.24
N ASP A 307 7.06 -0.53 -8.41
CA ASP A 307 6.06 0.33 -9.03
C ASP A 307 5.84 1.59 -8.16
N PHE A 308 5.88 1.45 -6.84
CA PHE A 308 5.83 2.59 -5.91
C PHE A 308 7.11 3.44 -5.96
N GLN A 309 8.29 2.83 -6.03
CA GLN A 309 9.54 3.56 -6.19
C GLN A 309 9.56 4.40 -7.47
N GLN A 310 9.05 3.86 -8.58
CA GLN A 310 8.91 4.61 -9.83
C GLN A 310 8.04 5.86 -9.65
N LEU A 311 6.88 5.71 -9.00
CA LEU A 311 6.00 6.84 -8.70
C LEU A 311 6.68 7.90 -7.81
N LEU A 312 7.53 7.49 -6.87
CA LEU A 312 8.29 8.41 -6.01
C LEU A 312 9.41 9.14 -6.77
N GLU A 313 10.08 8.48 -7.71
CA GLU A 313 11.08 9.13 -8.57
C GLU A 313 10.42 10.18 -9.48
N ASP A 314 9.27 9.85 -10.07
CA ASP A 314 8.48 10.77 -10.89
C ASP A 314 7.92 11.95 -10.07
N ALA A 315 7.76 11.77 -8.75
CA ALA A 315 7.27 12.81 -7.85
C ALA A 315 8.27 13.96 -7.58
N ALA A 316 9.52 13.84 -8.01
CA ALA A 316 10.58 14.85 -7.85
C ALA A 316 10.71 15.41 -6.42
N GLY A 317 10.48 14.58 -5.40
CA GLY A 317 10.64 14.95 -4.00
C GLY A 317 12.11 15.18 -3.65
N GLN A 318 12.37 16.15 -2.76
CA GLN A 318 13.68 16.34 -2.15
C GLN A 318 13.70 15.60 -0.81
N GLY A 319 14.87 15.21 -0.32
CA GLY A 319 14.98 14.57 0.98
C GLY A 319 16.38 14.70 1.55
N PRO A 320 16.56 14.47 2.86
CA PRO A 320 17.88 14.32 3.42
C PRO A 320 18.60 13.13 2.77
N GLU A 321 19.92 13.07 2.93
CA GLU A 321 20.68 11.90 2.48
C GLU A 321 20.06 10.60 2.98
N PRO A 322 19.83 9.62 2.08
CA PRO A 322 19.31 8.33 2.47
C PRO A 322 20.21 7.65 3.50
N ARG A 323 19.62 7.01 4.49
CA ARG A 323 20.37 6.35 5.56
C ARG A 323 20.28 4.83 5.44
N PHE A 324 21.16 4.25 4.64
CA PHE A 324 21.26 2.80 4.46
C PHE A 324 22.28 2.18 5.43
N ILE A 325 21.94 0.98 5.90
CA ILE A 325 22.76 0.18 6.82
C ILE A 325 23.15 -1.09 6.09
N ASP A 326 24.45 -1.30 5.88
CA ASP A 326 24.97 -2.51 5.25
C ASP A 326 24.91 -3.68 6.26
N PRO A 327 24.20 -4.79 5.95
CA PRO A 327 24.10 -5.93 6.83
C PRO A 327 25.38 -6.79 6.88
N GLY A 328 26.36 -6.50 6.02
CA GLY A 328 27.58 -7.29 5.88
C GLY A 328 27.38 -8.62 5.14
N GLU A 329 28.42 -9.46 5.15
CA GLU A 329 28.47 -10.74 4.40
C GLU A 329 28.84 -11.93 5.30
N GLY A 330 28.61 -11.84 6.62
CA GLY A 330 29.04 -12.85 7.59
C GLY A 330 28.19 -14.13 7.66
N THR A 331 26.94 -14.04 7.25
CA THR A 331 25.97 -15.16 7.23
C THR A 331 25.23 -15.18 5.89
N LEU A 332 24.53 -16.29 5.59
CA LEU A 332 23.70 -16.38 4.37
C LEU A 332 22.62 -15.29 4.37
N LEU A 333 21.98 -15.04 5.51
CA LEU A 333 20.95 -14.01 5.62
C LEU A 333 21.52 -12.61 5.34
N SER A 334 22.60 -12.24 6.02
CA SER A 334 23.23 -10.93 5.80
C SER A 334 23.75 -10.76 4.37
N LEU A 335 24.31 -11.84 3.78
CA LEU A 335 24.74 -11.88 2.39
C LEU A 335 23.57 -11.62 1.41
N LEU A 336 22.43 -12.29 1.61
CA LEU A 336 21.23 -12.08 0.79
C LEU A 336 20.71 -10.64 0.92
N GLN A 337 20.71 -10.10 2.15
CA GLN A 337 20.28 -8.72 2.41
C GLN A 337 21.24 -7.72 1.77
N ALA A 338 22.56 -7.92 1.86
CA ALA A 338 23.56 -7.08 1.19
C ALA A 338 23.44 -7.15 -0.34
N ASP A 339 23.18 -8.33 -0.89
CA ASP A 339 22.98 -8.49 -2.34
C ASP A 339 21.71 -7.79 -2.85
N VAL A 340 20.65 -7.74 -2.04
CA VAL A 340 19.45 -6.93 -2.34
C VAL A 340 19.77 -5.44 -2.23
N LEU A 341 20.49 -5.02 -1.18
CA LEU A 341 20.85 -3.63 -0.94
C LEU A 341 21.67 -3.04 -2.09
N HIS A 342 22.64 -3.81 -2.59
CA HIS A 342 23.57 -3.39 -3.66
C HIS A 342 23.19 -3.92 -5.06
N LEU A 343 21.99 -4.45 -5.28
CA LEU A 343 21.51 -5.05 -6.53
C LEU A 343 22.42 -6.14 -7.11
N ARG A 344 23.15 -6.88 -6.29
CA ARG A 344 24.10 -7.89 -6.74
C ARG A 344 23.39 -9.18 -7.14
N HIS A 345 23.89 -9.80 -8.22
CA HIS A 345 23.48 -11.14 -8.68
C HIS A 345 24.69 -12.07 -8.69
N ARG A 346 24.96 -12.75 -7.56
CA ARG A 346 26.14 -13.60 -7.40
C ARG A 346 26.12 -14.79 -8.33
N GLY A 347 27.29 -15.06 -8.94
CA GLY A 347 27.50 -16.19 -9.83
C GLY A 347 26.86 -16.06 -11.22
N ARG A 348 26.24 -14.89 -11.52
CA ARG A 348 25.77 -14.60 -12.88
C ARG A 348 26.96 -14.44 -13.81
N ARG A 349 26.88 -15.08 -14.99
CA ARG A 349 27.83 -14.90 -16.07
C ARG A 349 27.27 -13.90 -17.08
N ASP A 350 28.13 -13.00 -17.56
CA ASP A 350 27.82 -12.14 -18.70
C ASP A 350 27.88 -12.94 -20.02
N ALA A 351 27.63 -12.29 -21.16
CA ALA A 351 27.69 -12.89 -22.49
C ALA A 351 29.08 -13.43 -22.84
N GLN A 352 30.12 -12.92 -22.21
CA GLN A 352 31.53 -13.30 -22.37
C GLN A 352 31.95 -14.40 -21.38
N GLY A 353 31.07 -14.80 -20.46
CA GLY A 353 31.31 -15.83 -19.45
C GLY A 353 31.99 -15.33 -18.17
N HIS A 354 32.24 -14.03 -18.00
CA HIS A 354 32.82 -13.45 -16.79
C HIS A 354 31.77 -13.39 -15.68
N VAL A 355 32.21 -13.54 -14.44
CA VAL A 355 31.38 -13.42 -13.24
C VAL A 355 31.75 -12.12 -12.51
N ALA A 356 30.86 -11.11 -12.58
CA ALA A 356 31.09 -9.82 -11.96
C ALA A 356 31.10 -9.91 -10.42
N VAL A 357 30.17 -10.70 -9.85
CA VAL A 357 30.06 -10.91 -8.41
C VAL A 357 30.24 -12.43 -8.12
N PRO A 358 31.36 -12.87 -7.57
CA PRO A 358 31.59 -14.30 -7.32
C PRO A 358 30.69 -14.82 -6.20
N ARG A 359 30.43 -16.14 -6.23
CA ARG A 359 29.83 -16.84 -5.10
C ARG A 359 30.82 -16.89 -3.94
N LEU A 360 30.33 -16.73 -2.73
CA LEU A 360 31.12 -16.89 -1.51
C LEU A 360 30.85 -18.24 -0.86
N PRO A 361 31.87 -18.87 -0.26
CA PRO A 361 31.65 -20.06 0.54
C PRO A 361 30.89 -19.64 1.83
N LEU A 362 29.87 -20.44 2.17
CA LEU A 362 29.17 -20.27 3.45
C LEU A 362 29.89 -21.04 4.54
N HIS A 363 29.77 -20.57 5.78
CA HIS A 363 30.24 -21.31 6.93
C HIS A 363 29.40 -22.58 7.10
N GLU A 364 30.05 -23.73 7.40
CA GLU A 364 29.35 -25.05 7.50
C GLU A 364 28.23 -25.07 8.55
N ARG A 365 28.32 -24.22 9.58
CA ARG A 365 27.35 -24.10 10.67
C ARG A 365 26.43 -22.87 10.53
N ASP A 366 26.35 -22.28 9.34
CA ASP A 366 25.45 -21.15 9.13
C ASP A 366 24.01 -21.65 9.05
N ASP A 367 23.22 -21.29 10.03
CA ASP A 367 21.81 -21.61 10.16
C ASP A 367 20.90 -20.36 10.11
N SER A 368 21.45 -19.24 9.62
CA SER A 368 20.73 -17.96 9.50
C SER A 368 19.53 -18.01 8.55
N VAL A 369 19.50 -18.99 7.63
CA VAL A 369 18.37 -19.29 6.76
C VAL A 369 18.13 -20.80 6.76
N ARG A 370 16.95 -21.23 7.21
CA ARG A 370 16.53 -22.63 7.23
C ARG A 370 15.36 -22.87 6.31
N ILE A 371 15.36 -23.95 5.54
CA ILE A 371 14.30 -24.30 4.61
C ILE A 371 13.82 -25.71 4.94
N HIS A 372 12.55 -25.84 5.30
CA HIS A 372 11.92 -27.12 5.62
C HIS A 372 10.92 -27.53 4.53
N ALA A 373 11.09 -28.73 3.97
CA ALA A 373 10.15 -29.34 3.05
C ALA A 373 9.26 -30.33 3.81
N CYS A 374 7.98 -29.99 4.00
CA CYS A 374 7.05 -30.79 4.80
C CYS A 374 5.98 -31.45 3.91
N HIS A 375 5.51 -32.63 4.30
CA HIS A 375 4.53 -33.41 3.54
C HIS A 375 3.10 -32.81 3.57
N GLY A 376 2.81 -31.94 4.54
CA GLY A 376 1.47 -31.34 4.67
C GLY A 376 1.43 -30.20 5.66
N PRO A 377 0.29 -29.44 5.72
CA PRO A 377 0.18 -28.26 6.56
C PRO A 377 0.36 -28.54 8.06
N THR A 378 -0.21 -29.64 8.57
CA THR A 378 -0.04 -30.01 9.99
C THR A 378 1.43 -30.24 10.32
N ARG A 379 2.13 -31.03 9.50
CA ARG A 379 3.58 -31.29 9.72
C ARG A 379 4.41 -30.01 9.62
N GLN A 380 4.01 -29.08 8.78
CA GLN A 380 4.66 -27.77 8.66
C GLN A 380 4.57 -26.97 9.98
N VAL A 381 3.40 -27.00 10.62
CA VAL A 381 3.19 -26.33 11.93
C VAL A 381 3.94 -27.05 13.06
N GLU A 382 3.99 -28.39 13.05
CA GLU A 382 4.78 -29.17 14.02
C GLU A 382 6.27 -28.84 13.93
N VAL A 383 6.83 -28.83 12.73
CA VAL A 383 8.25 -28.49 12.50
C VAL A 383 8.53 -27.04 12.94
N LEU A 384 7.63 -26.10 12.65
CA LEU A 384 7.75 -24.73 13.13
C LEU A 384 7.81 -24.67 14.67
N ARG A 385 6.92 -25.42 15.36
CA ARG A 385 6.93 -25.48 16.82
C ARG A 385 8.25 -26.05 17.37
N ASP A 386 8.73 -27.15 16.79
CA ASP A 386 9.97 -27.77 17.20
C ASP A 386 11.18 -26.84 17.01
N ASP A 387 11.25 -26.14 15.87
CA ASP A 387 12.28 -25.13 15.59
C ASP A 387 12.24 -23.96 16.59
N LEU A 388 11.05 -23.43 16.89
CA LEU A 388 10.89 -22.34 17.86
C LEU A 388 11.32 -22.77 19.26
N LEU A 389 10.96 -23.99 19.70
CA LEU A 389 11.40 -24.51 20.98
C LEU A 389 12.93 -24.67 21.03
N ALA A 390 13.54 -25.16 19.95
CA ALA A 390 14.99 -25.27 19.85
C ALA A 390 15.67 -23.89 19.88
N LEU A 391 15.14 -22.91 19.22
CA LEU A 391 15.64 -21.52 19.21
C LEU A 391 15.58 -20.89 20.61
N PHE A 392 14.45 -21.00 21.31
CA PHE A 392 14.31 -20.49 22.69
C PHE A 392 15.21 -21.22 23.69
N ALA A 393 15.47 -22.51 23.46
CA ALA A 393 16.42 -23.29 24.31
C ALA A 393 17.87 -22.88 24.03
N ALA A 394 18.23 -22.56 22.79
CA ALA A 394 19.58 -22.17 22.41
C ALA A 394 19.92 -20.71 22.79
N ASP A 395 18.94 -19.80 22.74
CA ASP A 395 19.11 -18.40 23.11
C ASP A 395 18.08 -17.96 24.17
N PRO A 396 18.46 -17.95 25.45
CA PRO A 396 17.60 -17.54 26.55
C PRO A 396 17.19 -16.06 26.52
N THR A 397 17.82 -15.23 25.68
CA THR A 397 17.47 -13.81 25.52
C THR A 397 16.31 -13.61 24.55
N LEU A 398 16.08 -14.60 23.66
CA LEU A 398 15.00 -14.58 22.68
C LEU A 398 13.64 -14.77 23.37
N GLN A 399 12.70 -13.89 23.06
CA GLN A 399 11.35 -13.93 23.61
C GLN A 399 10.31 -14.15 22.49
N PRO A 400 9.13 -14.71 22.78
CA PRO A 400 8.08 -14.90 21.77
C PRO A 400 7.72 -13.64 20.99
N ARG A 401 7.84 -12.46 21.58
CA ARG A 401 7.61 -11.16 20.93
C ARG A 401 8.65 -10.80 19.87
N ASP A 402 9.81 -11.46 19.89
CA ASP A 402 10.89 -11.22 18.92
C ASP A 402 10.74 -12.10 17.67
N VAL A 403 9.71 -12.96 17.64
CA VAL A 403 9.43 -13.89 16.55
C VAL A 403 8.13 -13.51 15.84
N VAL A 404 8.17 -13.48 14.52
CA VAL A 404 6.99 -13.27 13.66
C VAL A 404 6.79 -14.48 12.77
N VAL A 405 5.57 -15.05 12.80
CA VAL A 405 5.14 -16.12 11.89
C VAL A 405 4.22 -15.50 10.84
N MET A 406 4.58 -15.63 9.58
CA MET A 406 3.79 -15.14 8.46
C MET A 406 3.23 -16.30 7.63
N SER A 407 1.94 -16.23 7.29
CA SER A 407 1.28 -17.17 6.39
C SER A 407 0.50 -16.42 5.32
N PRO A 408 0.52 -16.87 4.05
CA PRO A 408 -0.33 -16.29 3.01
C PRO A 408 -1.83 -16.57 3.22
N ASP A 409 -2.16 -17.61 3.99
CA ASP A 409 -3.53 -18.03 4.30
C ASP A 409 -3.63 -18.40 5.79
N VAL A 410 -3.83 -17.36 6.60
CA VAL A 410 -3.93 -17.53 8.06
C VAL A 410 -5.19 -18.30 8.45
N GLU A 411 -6.29 -18.15 7.72
CA GLU A 411 -7.57 -18.82 8.04
C GLU A 411 -7.44 -20.34 7.95
N THR A 412 -6.76 -20.84 6.92
CA THR A 412 -6.49 -22.28 6.76
C THR A 412 -5.53 -22.81 7.84
N PHE A 413 -4.53 -22.01 8.24
CA PHE A 413 -3.52 -22.44 9.21
C PHE A 413 -3.93 -22.25 10.67
N ALA A 414 -4.83 -21.32 11.00
CA ALA A 414 -5.21 -21.00 12.37
C ALA A 414 -5.66 -22.24 13.19
N PRO A 415 -6.56 -23.12 12.71
CA PRO A 415 -6.97 -24.30 13.45
C PRO A 415 -5.80 -25.29 13.70
N LEU A 416 -4.86 -25.39 12.74
CA LEU A 416 -3.69 -26.27 12.87
C LEU A 416 -2.69 -25.72 13.89
N ILE A 417 -2.50 -24.40 13.88
CA ILE A 417 -1.65 -23.71 14.86
C ILE A 417 -2.22 -23.91 16.27
N GLU A 418 -3.52 -23.68 16.45
CA GLU A 418 -4.18 -23.93 17.74
C GLU A 418 -4.00 -25.38 18.21
N ALA A 419 -4.28 -26.36 17.34
CA ALA A 419 -4.16 -27.77 17.68
C ALA A 419 -2.72 -28.16 18.09
N VAL A 420 -1.70 -27.71 17.36
CA VAL A 420 -0.30 -28.08 17.61
C VAL A 420 0.29 -27.34 18.81
N PHE A 421 -0.02 -26.07 18.99
CA PHE A 421 0.55 -25.26 20.08
C PHE A 421 -0.20 -25.42 21.41
N GLN A 422 -1.49 -25.80 21.38
CA GLN A 422 -2.27 -26.07 22.59
C GLN A 422 -2.15 -27.51 23.09
N ALA A 423 -1.79 -28.46 22.23
CA ALA A 423 -1.65 -29.87 22.58
C ALA A 423 -0.58 -30.18 23.68
N GLY A 424 0.15 -29.17 24.13
CA GLY A 424 1.14 -29.28 25.21
C GLY A 424 0.75 -28.64 26.55
N GLN A 425 -0.51 -28.13 26.67
CA GLN A 425 -0.99 -27.46 27.89
C GLN A 425 -1.81 -28.36 28.82
N GLY A 426 -1.87 -29.65 28.53
CA GLY A 426 -2.71 -30.61 29.25
C GLY A 426 -1.93 -31.76 29.93
N ASP A 427 -0.85 -31.44 30.72
CA ASP A 427 -0.29 -32.33 31.74
C ASP A 427 0.32 -31.50 32.87
#